data_fb9c2e6f82f7d8765aea387b81ddd359
#
_entry.id   fb9c2e6f82f7d8765aea387b81ddd359
#
_cell.length_a   1.000
_cell.length_b   1.000
_cell.length_c   1.000
_cell.angle_alpha   90.00
_cell.angle_beta   90.00
_cell.angle_gamma   90.00
#
_symmetry.space_group_name_H-M   'P 1'
#
loop_
_entity.id
_entity.type
_entity.pdbx_description
1 polymer ?
#
loop_
_entity_poly.entity_id
_entity_poly.type
_entity_poly.pdbx_seq_one_letter_code
_entity_poly.pdbx_strand_id
1 'polypeptide(L)'
;DKTWQIIHDLCDADPAFSGLSFSRNYGHQSAILAGMMAARQHADIAVTIDADLQQDIEALDQFLEKYQAGCEIVYGIRNDRNTDGFFKKMTANAFYGLMHLLGCKVMSNHADYRLLSKKALDALAEYKEVNLFLRGLIPTMGFQSDVVYFDVKEREAGTSKYTLRK
;
A
#
# COMPACT_ATOMS: atom_id res chain seq x y z
N ASP A 1 3.86 -11.54 -20.55
CA ASP A 1 4.83 -10.46 -20.42
C ASP A 1 6.16 -10.99 -19.87
N LYS A 2 7.20 -10.16 -19.80
CA LYS A 2 8.55 -10.58 -19.33
C LYS A 2 8.79 -10.28 -17.86
N THR A 3 7.81 -9.82 -17.11
CA THR A 3 7.97 -9.34 -15.72
C THR A 3 8.59 -10.40 -14.82
N TRP A 4 8.09 -11.64 -14.88
CA TRP A 4 8.59 -12.71 -14.04
C TRP A 4 10.05 -13.10 -14.38
N GLN A 5 10.41 -13.08 -15.67
CA GLN A 5 11.80 -13.33 -16.08
C GLN A 5 12.75 -12.27 -15.53
N ILE A 6 12.35 -10.99 -15.60
CA ILE A 6 13.16 -9.88 -15.05
C ILE A 6 13.33 -10.02 -13.54
N ILE A 7 12.26 -10.38 -12.81
CA ILE A 7 12.35 -10.62 -11.36
C ILE A 7 13.33 -11.77 -11.07
N HIS A 8 13.26 -12.86 -11.83
CA HIS A 8 14.15 -14.01 -11.66
C HIS A 8 15.60 -13.63 -11.89
N ASP A 9 15.87 -12.90 -12.98
CA ASP A 9 17.23 -12.44 -13.33
C ASP A 9 17.80 -11.51 -12.24
N LEU A 10 16.96 -10.64 -11.63
CA LEU A 10 17.36 -9.79 -10.52
C LEU A 10 17.68 -10.61 -9.25
N CYS A 11 16.86 -11.62 -8.93
CA CYS A 11 17.10 -12.49 -7.78
C CYS A 11 18.39 -13.31 -7.93
N ASP A 12 18.71 -13.71 -9.16
CA ASP A 12 19.97 -14.44 -9.45
C ASP A 12 21.20 -13.53 -9.36
N ALA A 13 21.04 -12.26 -9.71
CA ALA A 13 22.13 -11.29 -9.73
C ALA A 13 22.45 -10.70 -8.34
N ASP A 14 21.47 -10.55 -7.46
CA ASP A 14 21.62 -9.89 -6.16
C ASP A 14 20.69 -10.54 -5.11
N PRO A 15 21.26 -11.08 -4.01
CA PRO A 15 20.50 -11.71 -2.93
C PRO A 15 19.58 -10.75 -2.15
N ALA A 16 19.68 -9.43 -2.36
CA ALA A 16 18.75 -8.45 -1.81
C ALA A 16 17.36 -8.52 -2.49
N PHE A 17 17.28 -9.10 -3.69
CA PHE A 17 16.02 -9.28 -4.39
C PHE A 17 15.39 -10.64 -4.08
N SER A 18 14.08 -10.65 -3.92
CA SER A 18 13.27 -11.85 -3.79
C SER A 18 11.98 -11.69 -4.56
N GLY A 19 11.45 -12.79 -5.08
CA GLY A 19 10.23 -12.79 -5.89
C GLY A 19 9.18 -13.78 -5.39
N LEU A 20 7.91 -13.39 -5.44
CA LEU A 20 6.77 -14.25 -5.16
C LEU A 20 5.87 -14.33 -6.39
N SER A 21 5.59 -15.57 -6.84
CA SER A 21 4.66 -15.83 -7.92
C SER A 21 3.49 -16.65 -7.43
N PHE A 22 2.28 -16.22 -7.77
CA PHE A 22 1.07 -16.98 -7.50
C PHE A 22 0.74 -17.92 -8.67
N SER A 23 0.10 -19.04 -8.37
CA SER A 23 -0.42 -19.97 -9.37
C SER A 23 -1.50 -19.38 -10.30
N ARG A 24 -2.15 -18.28 -9.86
CA ARG A 24 -3.13 -17.51 -10.62
C ARG A 24 -3.23 -16.09 -10.07
N ASN A 25 -3.99 -15.21 -10.72
CA ASN A 25 -4.29 -13.88 -10.20
C ASN A 25 -5.26 -13.97 -9.00
N TYR A 26 -4.76 -13.65 -7.80
CA TYR A 26 -5.54 -13.54 -6.56
C TYR A 26 -5.90 -12.10 -6.21
N GLY A 27 -5.58 -11.16 -7.07
CA GLY A 27 -5.83 -9.74 -6.88
C GLY A 27 -4.75 -9.00 -6.09
N HIS A 28 -4.83 -7.68 -6.16
CA HIS A 28 -3.83 -6.76 -5.63
C HIS A 28 -3.61 -6.89 -4.11
N GLN A 29 -4.69 -6.97 -3.33
CA GLN A 29 -4.60 -7.05 -1.85
C GLN A 29 -3.88 -8.34 -1.39
N SER A 30 -4.14 -9.46 -2.05
CA SER A 30 -3.45 -10.72 -1.74
C SER A 30 -1.96 -10.66 -2.09
N ALA A 31 -1.60 -9.96 -3.17
CA ALA A 31 -0.20 -9.78 -3.55
C ALA A 31 0.56 -8.93 -2.51
N ILE A 32 -0.03 -7.82 -2.08
CA ILE A 32 0.53 -6.98 -1.02
C ILE A 32 0.71 -7.78 0.28
N LEU A 33 -0.34 -8.49 0.71
CA LEU A 33 -0.29 -9.28 1.94
C LEU A 33 0.80 -10.35 1.89
N ALA A 34 0.92 -11.07 0.78
CA ALA A 34 1.95 -12.10 0.63
C ALA A 34 3.37 -11.51 0.69
N GLY A 35 3.60 -10.36 0.04
CA GLY A 35 4.87 -9.64 0.14
C GLY A 35 5.18 -9.19 1.56
N MET A 36 4.21 -8.63 2.27
CA MET A 36 4.35 -8.25 3.69
C MET A 36 4.68 -9.45 4.58
N MET A 37 3.99 -10.59 4.40
CA MET A 37 4.22 -11.80 5.20
C MET A 37 5.57 -12.43 4.91
N ALA A 38 6.07 -12.35 3.68
CA ALA A 38 7.43 -12.77 3.36
C ALA A 38 8.47 -11.84 3.99
N ALA A 39 8.32 -10.52 3.85
CA ALA A 39 9.22 -9.54 4.43
C ALA A 39 9.28 -9.61 5.97
N ARG A 40 8.14 -9.91 6.62
CA ARG A 40 8.02 -10.07 8.08
C ARG A 40 9.08 -10.97 8.69
N GLN A 41 9.55 -11.98 7.98
CA GLN A 41 10.50 -12.97 8.50
C GLN A 41 11.95 -12.46 8.49
N HIS A 42 12.24 -11.40 7.74
CA HIS A 42 13.60 -10.98 7.42
C HIS A 42 13.88 -9.49 7.67
N ALA A 43 12.85 -8.69 7.95
CA ALA A 43 12.97 -7.24 8.05
C ALA A 43 12.33 -6.68 9.32
N ASP A 44 12.90 -5.59 9.85
CA ASP A 44 12.35 -4.84 10.98
C ASP A 44 11.19 -3.95 10.54
N ILE A 45 11.19 -3.54 9.29
CA ILE A 45 10.12 -2.76 8.65
C ILE A 45 9.86 -3.28 7.24
N ALA A 46 8.63 -3.10 6.75
CA ALA A 46 8.30 -3.32 5.35
C ALA A 46 7.59 -2.08 4.80
N VAL A 47 8.01 -1.67 3.61
CA VAL A 47 7.32 -0.61 2.86
C VAL A 47 6.68 -1.20 1.61
N THR A 48 5.39 -0.94 1.42
CA THR A 48 4.68 -1.32 0.19
C THR A 48 4.69 -0.16 -0.79
N ILE A 49 4.98 -0.46 -2.06
CA ILE A 49 5.02 0.51 -3.15
C ILE A 49 4.44 -0.12 -4.43
N ASP A 50 3.69 0.66 -5.21
CA ASP A 50 3.18 0.20 -6.51
C ASP A 50 4.29 0.24 -7.57
N ALA A 51 4.35 -0.77 -8.44
CA ALA A 51 5.36 -0.90 -9.48
C ALA A 51 5.10 -0.04 -10.73
N ASP A 52 4.20 0.95 -10.66
CA ASP A 52 3.83 1.83 -11.78
C ASP A 52 4.59 3.18 -11.80
N LEU A 53 5.56 3.32 -10.89
CA LEU A 53 6.43 4.49 -10.74
C LEU A 53 5.70 5.81 -10.45
N GLN A 54 4.43 5.75 -10.04
CA GLN A 54 3.66 6.95 -9.68
C GLN A 54 3.96 7.48 -8.29
N GLN A 55 4.48 6.63 -7.40
CA GLN A 55 4.80 6.99 -6.02
C GLN A 55 6.21 7.55 -5.92
N ASP A 56 6.36 8.60 -5.12
CA ASP A 56 7.64 9.25 -4.94
C ASP A 56 8.55 8.43 -4.01
N ILE A 57 9.66 7.92 -4.55
CA ILE A 57 10.63 7.12 -3.79
C ILE A 57 11.36 7.98 -2.74
N GLU A 58 11.55 9.29 -3.00
CA GLU A 58 12.23 10.20 -2.08
C GLU A 58 11.43 10.40 -0.77
N ALA A 59 10.13 10.12 -0.79
CA ALA A 59 9.31 10.12 0.41
C ALA A 59 9.71 9.02 1.43
N LEU A 60 10.48 8.00 1.03
CA LEU A 60 10.92 6.91 1.91
C LEU A 60 11.72 7.42 3.12
N ASP A 61 12.53 8.46 2.96
CA ASP A 61 13.29 9.04 4.06
C ASP A 61 12.36 9.57 5.16
N GLN A 62 11.26 10.22 4.78
CA GLN A 62 10.25 10.71 5.72
C GLN A 62 9.51 9.56 6.42
N PHE A 63 9.27 8.44 5.74
CA PHE A 63 8.70 7.24 6.37
C PHE A 63 9.63 6.69 7.45
N LEU A 64 10.94 6.64 7.18
CA LEU A 64 11.95 6.17 8.12
C LEU A 64 12.07 7.10 9.33
N GLU A 65 12.08 8.42 9.12
CA GLU A 65 12.10 9.41 10.20
C GLU A 65 10.92 9.22 11.17
N LYS A 66 9.71 9.02 10.63
CA LYS A 66 8.53 8.79 11.47
C LYS A 66 8.57 7.45 12.21
N TYR A 67 9.09 6.40 11.58
CA TYR A 67 9.34 5.14 12.26
C TYR A 67 10.35 5.30 13.40
N GLN A 68 11.46 6.00 13.18
CA GLN A 68 12.46 6.30 14.20
C GLN A 68 11.89 7.16 15.34
N ALA A 69 10.89 8.01 15.05
CA ALA A 69 10.14 8.77 16.05
C ALA A 69 9.11 7.92 16.82
N GLY A 70 9.02 6.61 16.56
CA GLY A 70 8.20 5.66 17.32
C GLY A 70 6.86 5.30 16.66
N CYS A 71 6.61 5.69 15.39
CA CYS A 71 5.44 5.25 14.67
C CYS A 71 5.61 3.81 14.19
N GLU A 72 4.64 2.96 14.48
CA GLU A 72 4.63 1.56 14.02
C GLU A 72 4.04 1.42 12.61
N ILE A 73 3.24 2.39 12.18
CA ILE A 73 2.62 2.46 10.87
C ILE A 73 2.75 3.87 10.33
N VAL A 74 3.20 4.01 9.07
CA VAL A 74 3.22 5.31 8.39
C VAL A 74 2.47 5.17 7.08
N TYR A 75 1.50 6.07 6.83
CA TYR A 75 0.67 6.05 5.63
C TYR A 75 1.13 7.11 4.63
N GLY A 76 1.30 6.71 3.38
CA GLY A 76 1.46 7.64 2.27
C GLY A 76 0.10 8.20 1.84
N ILE A 77 -0.05 9.51 1.88
CA ILE A 77 -1.23 10.22 1.41
C ILE A 77 -0.86 11.00 0.15
N ARG A 78 -1.65 10.80 -0.90
CA ARG A 78 -1.48 11.55 -2.14
C ARG A 78 -1.93 13.00 -1.92
N ASN A 79 -1.08 13.96 -2.26
CA ASN A 79 -1.50 15.35 -2.34
C ASN A 79 -2.66 15.48 -3.32
N ASP A 80 -3.73 16.20 -2.91
CA ASP A 80 -4.93 16.36 -3.74
C ASP A 80 -4.55 16.98 -5.09
N ARG A 81 -4.85 16.24 -6.16
CA ARG A 81 -4.87 16.82 -7.50
C ARG A 81 -6.08 17.73 -7.57
N ASN A 82 -5.88 19.03 -7.75
CA ASN A 82 -6.93 19.99 -8.09
C ASN A 82 -7.70 19.66 -9.40
N THR A 83 -7.31 18.57 -10.08
CA THR A 83 -7.87 18.10 -11.36
C THR A 83 -9.03 17.11 -11.23
N ASP A 84 -9.36 16.61 -10.03
CA ASP A 84 -10.51 15.71 -9.88
C ASP A 84 -11.84 16.49 -10.01
N GLY A 85 -12.63 16.12 -11.00
CA GLY A 85 -13.92 16.75 -11.30
C GLY A 85 -14.88 16.69 -10.10
N PHE A 86 -15.74 17.73 -9.98
CA PHE A 86 -16.69 17.93 -8.88
C PHE A 86 -17.52 16.69 -8.51
N PHE A 87 -18.00 15.93 -9.49
CA PHE A 87 -18.77 14.69 -9.28
C PHE A 87 -17.95 13.59 -8.60
N LYS A 88 -16.66 13.47 -8.93
CA LYS A 88 -15.77 12.46 -8.34
C LYS A 88 -15.46 12.78 -6.87
N LYS A 89 -15.27 14.07 -6.55
CA LYS A 89 -15.12 14.53 -5.15
C LYS A 89 -16.39 14.27 -4.34
N MET A 90 -17.57 14.55 -4.91
CA MET A 90 -18.86 14.37 -4.23
C MET A 90 -19.13 12.89 -3.91
N THR A 91 -18.93 11.99 -4.87
CA THR A 91 -19.12 10.53 -4.65
C THR A 91 -18.12 9.96 -3.67
N ALA A 92 -16.86 10.38 -3.72
CA ALA A 92 -15.85 10.00 -2.75
C ALA A 92 -16.22 10.46 -1.33
N ASN A 93 -16.62 11.72 -1.16
CA ASN A 93 -17.03 12.25 0.15
C ASN A 93 -18.28 11.53 0.70
N ALA A 94 -19.26 11.20 -0.14
CA ALA A 94 -20.43 10.42 0.26
C ALA A 94 -20.01 9.01 0.73
N PHE A 95 -19.10 8.35 0.03
CA PHE A 95 -18.56 7.05 0.41
C PHE A 95 -17.84 7.11 1.76
N TYR A 96 -16.93 8.08 1.94
CA TYR A 96 -16.21 8.22 3.20
C TYR A 96 -17.13 8.60 4.36
N GLY A 97 -18.14 9.46 4.09
CA GLY A 97 -19.18 9.79 5.07
C GLY A 97 -19.98 8.56 5.53
N LEU A 98 -20.38 7.71 4.59
CA LEU A 98 -21.06 6.45 4.89
C LEU A 98 -20.15 5.50 5.71
N MET A 99 -18.89 5.34 5.32
CA MET A 99 -17.93 4.49 6.05
C MET A 99 -17.71 4.99 7.47
N HIS A 100 -17.61 6.32 7.66
CA HIS A 100 -17.51 6.92 8.99
C HIS A 100 -18.75 6.68 9.83
N LEU A 101 -19.95 6.80 9.24
CA LEU A 101 -21.22 6.49 9.93
C LEU A 101 -21.31 5.01 10.36
N LEU A 102 -20.71 4.10 9.58
CA LEU A 102 -20.60 2.67 9.90
C LEU A 102 -19.47 2.36 10.90
N GLY A 103 -18.82 3.39 11.47
CA GLY A 103 -17.76 3.23 12.46
C GLY A 103 -16.40 2.84 11.88
N CYS A 104 -16.26 2.82 10.57
CA CYS A 104 -14.99 2.53 9.92
C CYS A 104 -14.10 3.78 9.87
N LYS A 105 -12.95 3.76 10.54
CA LYS A 105 -11.91 4.81 10.45
C LYS A 105 -11.14 4.66 9.13
N VAL A 106 -11.79 4.87 8.00
CA VAL A 106 -11.13 4.85 6.70
C VAL A 106 -10.49 6.23 6.47
N MET A 107 -9.17 6.26 6.38
CA MET A 107 -8.47 7.49 6.00
C MET A 107 -8.70 7.76 4.50
N SER A 108 -9.16 8.96 4.16
CA SER A 108 -9.35 9.37 2.75
C SER A 108 -8.00 9.50 2.05
N ASN A 109 -7.97 9.18 0.76
CA ASN A 109 -6.82 9.38 -0.15
C ASN A 109 -5.53 8.62 0.18
N HIS A 110 -5.53 7.65 1.14
CA HIS A 110 -4.32 6.89 1.37
C HIS A 110 -4.07 5.87 0.24
N ALA A 111 -2.86 5.86 -0.26
CA ALA A 111 -2.37 4.87 -1.20
C ALA A 111 -2.04 3.54 -0.50
N ASP A 112 -1.77 2.48 -1.27
CA ASP A 112 -1.14 1.27 -0.73
C ASP A 112 0.38 1.47 -0.50
N TYR A 113 0.84 2.73 -0.48
CA TYR A 113 2.16 3.17 -0.07
C TYR A 113 2.17 3.38 1.44
N ARG A 114 2.78 2.46 2.15
CA ARG A 114 2.80 2.49 3.63
C ARG A 114 3.99 1.74 4.19
N LEU A 115 4.47 2.20 5.34
CA LEU A 115 5.44 1.48 6.15
C LEU A 115 4.72 0.78 7.30
N LEU A 116 5.06 -0.48 7.54
CA LEU A 116 4.69 -1.24 8.74
C LEU A 116 5.96 -1.73 9.44
N SER A 117 6.02 -1.56 10.75
CA SER A 117 7.04 -2.17 11.59
C SER A 117 6.85 -3.69 11.69
N LYS A 118 7.89 -4.39 12.13
CA LYS A 118 7.84 -5.80 12.48
C LYS A 118 6.67 -6.12 13.42
N LYS A 119 6.47 -5.29 14.44
CA LYS A 119 5.39 -5.45 15.41
C LYS A 119 4.00 -5.32 14.75
N ALA A 120 3.81 -4.36 13.85
CA ALA A 120 2.58 -4.23 13.09
C ALA A 120 2.37 -5.40 12.12
N LEU A 121 3.43 -5.90 11.48
CA LEU A 121 3.38 -7.09 10.62
C LEU A 121 3.04 -8.35 11.40
N ASP A 122 3.58 -8.51 12.61
CA ASP A 122 3.28 -9.63 13.49
C ASP A 122 1.80 -9.62 13.90
N ALA A 123 1.27 -8.47 14.27
CA ALA A 123 -0.14 -8.32 14.58
C ALA A 123 -1.06 -8.55 13.36
N LEU A 124 -0.66 -8.07 12.18
CA LEU A 124 -1.40 -8.31 10.94
C LEU A 124 -1.48 -9.81 10.61
N ALA A 125 -0.45 -10.57 10.90
CA ALA A 125 -0.40 -12.03 10.66
C ALA A 125 -1.36 -12.84 11.54
N GLU A 126 -1.89 -12.27 12.61
CA GLU A 126 -2.90 -12.92 13.47
C GLU A 126 -4.30 -12.95 12.86
N TYR A 127 -4.57 -12.08 11.86
CA TYR A 127 -5.82 -12.07 11.11
C TYR A 127 -5.82 -13.21 10.09
N LYS A 128 -6.77 -14.14 10.22
CA LYS A 128 -6.86 -15.38 9.43
C LYS A 128 -7.92 -15.31 8.31
N GLU A 129 -8.57 -14.18 8.14
CA GLU A 129 -9.58 -14.00 7.12
C GLU A 129 -9.00 -14.11 5.71
N VAL A 130 -9.72 -14.78 4.83
CA VAL A 130 -9.27 -15.02 3.43
C VAL A 130 -9.30 -13.75 2.59
N ASN A 131 -10.26 -12.86 2.85
CA ASN A 131 -10.49 -11.64 2.07
C ASN A 131 -10.24 -10.41 2.93
N LEU A 132 -8.97 -10.14 3.27
CA LEU A 132 -8.60 -8.96 4.05
C LEU A 132 -8.74 -7.69 3.23
N PHE A 133 -9.50 -6.74 3.75
CA PHE A 133 -9.50 -5.36 3.25
C PHE A 133 -8.44 -4.56 4.01
N LEU A 134 -7.19 -4.62 3.56
CA LEU A 134 -6.03 -4.05 4.25
C LEU A 134 -6.17 -2.56 4.57
N ARG A 135 -6.80 -1.78 3.67
CA ARG A 135 -7.04 -0.34 3.88
C ARG A 135 -7.97 -0.04 5.05
N GLY A 136 -8.90 -0.93 5.33
CA GLY A 136 -9.79 -0.82 6.50
C GLY A 136 -9.21 -1.46 7.74
N LEU A 137 -8.54 -2.60 7.61
CA LEU A 137 -8.03 -3.40 8.71
C LEU A 137 -6.85 -2.73 9.42
N ILE A 138 -5.81 -2.33 8.67
CA ILE A 138 -4.58 -1.80 9.26
C ILE A 138 -4.82 -0.62 10.21
N PRO A 139 -5.67 0.39 9.89
CA PRO A 139 -6.00 1.45 10.83
C PRO A 139 -6.71 1.00 12.11
N THR A 140 -7.45 -0.12 12.06
CA THR A 140 -8.17 -0.64 13.24
C THR A 140 -7.27 -1.38 14.23
N MET A 141 -6.04 -1.71 13.84
CA MET A 141 -5.07 -2.38 14.71
C MET A 141 -4.59 -1.48 15.88
N GLY A 142 -4.82 -0.17 15.80
CA GLY A 142 -4.62 0.77 16.91
C GLY A 142 -3.17 1.11 17.25
N PHE A 143 -2.23 0.85 16.35
CA PHE A 143 -0.83 1.24 16.53
C PHE A 143 -0.63 2.74 16.38
N GLN A 144 0.43 3.26 17.03
CA GLN A 144 0.88 4.63 16.80
C GLN A 144 1.21 4.80 15.32
N SER A 145 0.59 5.79 14.70
CA SER A 145 0.71 6.00 13.27
C SER A 145 0.81 7.48 12.91
N ASP A 146 1.42 7.76 11.76
CA ASP A 146 1.53 9.10 11.19
C ASP A 146 1.39 9.04 9.66
N VAL A 147 1.43 10.17 9.00
CA VAL A 147 1.24 10.30 7.57
C VAL A 147 2.42 11.01 6.90
N VAL A 148 2.72 10.62 5.68
CA VAL A 148 3.65 11.32 4.78
C VAL A 148 2.89 11.69 3.53
N TYR A 149 2.96 12.97 3.15
CA TYR A 149 2.33 13.47 1.93
C TYR A 149 3.31 13.40 0.77
N PHE A 150 2.86 12.90 -0.38
CA PHE A 150 3.69 12.81 -1.57
C PHE A 150 2.92 13.21 -2.83
N ASP A 151 3.65 13.75 -3.80
CA ASP A 151 3.10 14.08 -5.11
C ASP A 151 3.07 12.87 -6.02
N VAL A 152 2.01 12.74 -6.80
CA VAL A 152 1.85 11.64 -7.75
C VAL A 152 2.48 12.04 -9.07
N LYS A 153 3.49 11.27 -9.51
CA LYS A 153 4.09 11.41 -10.85
C LYS A 153 3.13 10.88 -11.93
N GLU A 154 3.26 11.37 -13.14
CA GLU A 154 2.54 10.78 -14.27
C GLU A 154 3.02 9.34 -14.49
N ARG A 155 2.07 8.46 -14.88
CA ARG A 155 2.39 7.05 -15.15
C ARG A 155 3.31 6.95 -16.37
N GLU A 156 4.49 6.39 -16.20
CA GLU A 156 5.46 6.23 -17.28
C GLU A 156 5.13 5.03 -18.20
N ALA A 157 4.42 4.01 -17.69
CA ALA A 157 4.08 2.82 -18.45
C ALA A 157 2.72 2.22 -18.04
N GLY A 158 2.06 1.55 -18.99
CA GLY A 158 0.81 0.82 -18.77
C GLY A 158 -0.45 1.66 -18.93
N THR A 159 -1.57 0.98 -19.14
CA THR A 159 -2.91 1.58 -19.23
C THR A 159 -3.72 1.23 -18.00
N SER A 160 -4.56 2.16 -17.52
CA SER A 160 -5.46 1.90 -16.39
C SER A 160 -6.42 0.76 -16.72
N LYS A 161 -6.44 -0.27 -15.88
CA LYS A 161 -7.38 -1.40 -16.01
C LYS A 161 -8.79 -1.08 -15.49
N TYR A 162 -8.98 0.09 -14.87
CA TYR A 162 -10.27 0.54 -14.36
C TYR A 162 -10.97 1.36 -15.44
N THR A 163 -11.84 0.71 -16.23
CA THR A 163 -12.80 1.36 -17.11
C THR A 163 -14.18 1.32 -16.47
N LEU A 164 -15.04 2.32 -16.79
CA LEU A 164 -16.42 2.41 -16.31
C LEU A 164 -17.34 1.21 -16.70
N ARG A 165 -16.78 0.18 -17.31
CA ARG A 165 -17.46 -1.02 -17.81
C ARG A 165 -16.94 -2.31 -17.17
N LYS A 166 -16.76 -2.31 -15.87
CA LYS A 166 -16.65 -3.57 -15.09
C LYS A 166 -17.49 -3.46 -13.86
#